data_b7f26e21183cf7b2f70b00551a97b44b
#
_entry.id   b7f26e21183cf7b2f70b00551a97b44b
#
_cell.length_a   1.000
_cell.length_b   1.000
_cell.length_c   1.000
_cell.angle_alpha   90.00
_cell.angle_beta   90.00
_cell.angle_gamma   90.00
#
_symmetry.space_group_name_H-M   'P 1'
#
loop_
_entity.id
_entity.type
_entity.pdbx_description
1 polymer ?
#
loop_
_entity_poly.entity_id
_entity_poly.type
_entity_poly.pdbx_seq_one_letter_code
_entity_poly.pdbx_strand_id
1 'polypeptide(L)'
;MRRLLLLPLLILLSACAGPPKPGSDTVFIVVRHAEKAEAPAEDPPLTAAGRARAQALATLLADVPLSAIYSTATRRTRETARPLADAKGLEVREYDGSAPPTETVTVMHLRHVGQQVLVVGHSNTVPMLVSTLCACPVRPIDESVYGEVYEVRIRADGDARLSKREF
;
A
#
# COMPACT_ATOMS: atom_id res chain seq x y z
N MET A 1 16.61 21.65 52.48
CA MET A 1 16.50 20.30 51.94
C MET A 1 15.86 20.37 50.53
N ARG A 2 16.69 20.36 49.50
CA ARG A 2 16.27 20.47 48.06
C ARG A 2 15.95 19.07 47.54
N ARG A 3 14.67 18.77 47.30
CA ARG A 3 14.25 17.50 46.66
C ARG A 3 14.54 17.57 45.16
N LEU A 4 15.51 16.79 44.73
CA LEU A 4 15.84 16.58 43.29
C LEU A 4 14.73 15.66 42.71
N LEU A 5 13.88 16.22 41.83
CA LEU A 5 12.91 15.44 41.05
C LEU A 5 13.67 14.86 39.85
N LEU A 6 13.94 13.55 39.88
CA LEU A 6 14.43 12.78 38.74
C LEU A 6 13.25 12.53 37.79
N LEU A 7 13.25 13.21 36.65
CA LEU A 7 12.32 12.93 35.54
C LEU A 7 12.80 11.66 34.82
N PRO A 8 11.98 10.62 34.63
CA PRO A 8 12.39 9.47 33.82
C PRO A 8 12.46 9.86 32.36
N LEU A 9 13.63 9.69 31.76
CA LEU A 9 13.89 9.84 30.33
C LEU A 9 13.22 8.65 29.60
N LEU A 10 12.08 8.89 28.97
CA LEU A 10 11.39 7.91 28.12
C LEU A 10 12.15 7.79 26.79
N ILE A 11 12.99 6.76 26.66
CA ILE A 11 13.67 6.44 25.38
C ILE A 11 12.63 5.80 24.46
N LEU A 12 12.15 6.58 23.48
CA LEU A 12 11.37 6.08 22.37
C LEU A 12 12.29 5.23 21.47
N LEU A 13 12.20 3.91 21.60
CA LEU A 13 12.80 2.97 20.65
C LEU A 13 12.06 3.08 19.32
N SER A 14 12.58 3.90 18.41
CA SER A 14 12.16 3.89 17.01
C SER A 14 12.55 2.52 16.42
N ALA A 15 11.56 1.68 16.15
CA ALA A 15 11.75 0.41 15.47
C ALA A 15 12.07 0.68 14.00
N CYS A 16 13.34 0.97 13.70
CA CYS A 16 13.82 0.96 12.33
C CYS A 16 13.68 -0.47 11.78
N ALA A 17 12.88 -0.64 10.74
CA ALA A 17 12.89 -1.86 9.94
C ALA A 17 14.35 -2.11 9.51
N GLY A 18 14.92 -3.24 9.92
CA GLY A 18 16.29 -3.62 9.55
C GLY A 18 16.43 -3.79 8.03
N PRO A 19 17.65 -3.80 7.49
CA PRO A 19 17.86 -4.04 6.07
C PRO A 19 17.24 -5.39 5.66
N PRO A 20 16.71 -5.50 4.42
CA PRO A 20 16.14 -6.75 3.92
C PRO A 20 17.17 -7.86 3.98
N LYS A 21 16.76 -9.08 4.39
CA LYS A 21 17.63 -10.25 4.40
C LYS A 21 17.96 -10.63 2.96
N PRO A 22 19.22 -10.97 2.63
CA PRO A 22 19.57 -11.48 1.31
C PRO A 22 18.68 -12.65 0.92
N GLY A 23 18.11 -12.62 -0.29
CA GLY A 23 17.23 -13.67 -0.79
C GLY A 23 15.75 -13.56 -0.36
N SER A 24 15.36 -12.51 0.37
CA SER A 24 13.95 -12.28 0.68
C SER A 24 13.15 -11.92 -0.58
N ASP A 25 11.91 -12.43 -0.64
CA ASP A 25 10.97 -12.08 -1.71
C ASP A 25 10.56 -10.61 -1.62
N THR A 26 10.39 -9.97 -2.78
CA THR A 26 9.72 -8.67 -2.86
C THR A 26 8.22 -8.91 -2.97
N VAL A 27 7.42 -8.23 -2.13
CA VAL A 27 5.96 -8.41 -2.13
C VAL A 27 5.27 -7.09 -2.42
N PHE A 28 4.48 -7.07 -3.49
CA PHE A 28 3.58 -5.97 -3.79
C PHE A 28 2.16 -6.35 -3.40
N ILE A 29 1.56 -5.55 -2.52
CA ILE A 29 0.15 -5.62 -2.16
C ILE A 29 -0.53 -4.49 -2.92
N VAL A 30 -1.35 -4.81 -3.91
CA VAL A 30 -1.97 -3.81 -4.79
C VAL A 30 -3.48 -3.84 -4.58
N VAL A 31 -4.06 -2.67 -4.31
CA VAL A 31 -5.49 -2.53 -4.04
C VAL A 31 -6.08 -1.35 -4.81
N ARG A 32 -7.34 -1.45 -5.18
CA ARG A 32 -8.13 -0.31 -5.63
C ARG A 32 -8.52 0.55 -4.41
N HIS A 33 -8.66 1.88 -4.61
CA HIS A 33 -9.24 2.75 -3.60
C HIS A 33 -10.63 2.25 -3.15
N ALA A 34 -11.01 2.53 -1.91
CA ALA A 34 -12.30 2.19 -1.36
C ALA A 34 -13.43 3.07 -1.94
N GLU A 35 -14.68 2.85 -1.55
CA GLU A 35 -15.87 3.49 -2.08
C GLU A 35 -15.78 5.02 -2.00
N LYS A 36 -15.85 5.67 -3.14
CA LYS A 36 -15.81 7.13 -3.28
C LYS A 36 -17.20 7.76 -3.27
N ALA A 37 -17.31 8.99 -2.78
CA ALA A 37 -18.52 9.81 -2.92
C ALA A 37 -18.73 10.25 -4.39
N GLU A 38 -19.91 10.74 -4.69
CA GLU A 38 -20.23 11.28 -6.02
C GLU A 38 -19.76 12.72 -6.20
N ALA A 39 -19.66 13.47 -5.11
CA ALA A 39 -19.25 14.87 -5.13
C ALA A 39 -18.11 15.16 -4.13
N PRO A 40 -17.24 16.13 -4.45
CA PRO A 40 -17.10 16.80 -5.75
C PRO A 40 -16.59 15.82 -6.84
N ALA A 41 -17.07 15.97 -8.07
CA ALA A 41 -16.77 15.02 -9.15
C ALA A 41 -15.28 14.93 -9.52
N GLU A 42 -14.55 16.05 -9.39
CA GLU A 42 -13.14 16.13 -9.79
C GLU A 42 -12.23 15.29 -8.88
N ASP A 43 -12.44 15.37 -7.56
CA ASP A 43 -11.63 14.62 -6.58
C ASP A 43 -12.48 14.22 -5.35
N PRO A 44 -13.38 13.24 -5.50
CA PRO A 44 -14.29 12.84 -4.45
C PRO A 44 -13.56 12.16 -3.27
N PRO A 45 -14.01 12.43 -2.02
CA PRO A 45 -13.55 11.73 -0.85
C PRO A 45 -14.12 10.30 -0.78
N LEU A 46 -13.70 9.53 0.20
CA LEU A 46 -14.35 8.27 0.54
C LEU A 46 -15.74 8.51 1.18
N THR A 47 -16.66 7.60 0.88
CA THR A 47 -17.92 7.48 1.64
C THR A 47 -17.69 6.99 3.06
N ALA A 48 -18.73 6.88 3.88
CA ALA A 48 -18.67 6.23 5.19
C ALA A 48 -18.26 4.75 5.04
N ALA A 49 -18.82 4.03 4.06
CA ALA A 49 -18.45 2.64 3.74
C ALA A 49 -16.97 2.56 3.30
N GLY A 50 -16.53 3.48 2.43
CA GLY A 50 -15.13 3.54 2.00
C GLY A 50 -14.16 3.78 3.15
N ARG A 51 -14.50 4.64 4.10
CA ARG A 51 -13.67 4.83 5.31
C ARG A 51 -13.61 3.57 6.19
N ALA A 52 -14.75 2.87 6.35
CA ALA A 52 -14.77 1.60 7.08
C ALA A 52 -13.90 0.54 6.37
N ARG A 53 -13.96 0.47 5.03
CA ARG A 53 -13.11 -0.42 4.25
C ARG A 53 -11.63 -0.05 4.35
N ALA A 54 -11.26 1.22 4.33
CA ALA A 54 -9.89 1.66 4.55
C ALA A 54 -9.37 1.22 5.94
N GLN A 55 -10.22 1.26 6.96
CA GLN A 55 -9.88 0.77 8.28
C GLN A 55 -9.76 -0.76 8.31
N ALA A 56 -10.61 -1.50 7.60
CA ALA A 56 -10.51 -2.96 7.44
C ALA A 56 -9.19 -3.35 6.75
N LEU A 57 -8.77 -2.61 5.71
CA LEU A 57 -7.46 -2.81 5.08
C LEU A 57 -6.32 -2.61 6.08
N ALA A 58 -6.39 -1.57 6.92
CA ALA A 58 -5.39 -1.32 7.95
C ALA A 58 -5.31 -2.48 8.95
N THR A 59 -6.46 -3.02 9.37
CA THR A 59 -6.53 -4.19 10.25
C THR A 59 -5.97 -5.45 9.58
N LEU A 60 -6.34 -5.70 8.31
CA LEU A 60 -5.86 -6.86 7.55
C LEU A 60 -4.34 -6.88 7.41
N LEU A 61 -3.72 -5.71 7.26
CA LEU A 61 -2.28 -5.54 7.04
C LEU A 61 -1.51 -5.13 8.31
N ALA A 62 -2.14 -5.20 9.48
CA ALA A 62 -1.54 -4.74 10.74
C ALA A 62 -0.20 -5.40 11.03
N ASP A 63 -0.07 -6.71 10.81
CA ASP A 63 1.15 -7.48 11.08
C ASP A 63 2.10 -7.59 9.87
N VAL A 64 1.71 -7.03 8.71
CA VAL A 64 2.56 -7.05 7.52
C VAL A 64 3.68 -6.02 7.67
N PRO A 65 4.97 -6.40 7.55
CA PRO A 65 6.10 -5.49 7.71
C PRO A 65 6.32 -4.64 6.45
N LEU A 66 5.42 -3.69 6.21
CA LEU A 66 5.51 -2.78 5.07
C LEU A 66 6.70 -1.83 5.21
N SER A 67 7.44 -1.64 4.13
CA SER A 67 8.52 -0.66 4.01
C SER A 67 8.09 0.64 3.33
N ALA A 68 7.02 0.59 2.53
CA ALA A 68 6.48 1.75 1.84
C ALA A 68 4.98 1.58 1.53
N ILE A 69 4.31 2.71 1.40
CA ILE A 69 2.92 2.81 0.95
C ILE A 69 2.89 3.84 -0.18
N TYR A 70 2.34 3.43 -1.33
CA TYR A 70 2.16 4.28 -2.50
C TYR A 70 0.69 4.54 -2.79
N SER A 71 0.36 5.75 -3.24
CA SER A 71 -0.95 6.09 -3.78
C SER A 71 -0.83 7.06 -4.95
N THR A 72 -1.84 7.14 -5.80
CA THR A 72 -1.96 8.28 -6.73
C THR A 72 -2.31 9.56 -5.98
N ALA A 73 -2.23 10.73 -6.65
CA ALA A 73 -2.51 12.04 -6.08
C ALA A 73 -3.98 12.26 -5.65
N THR A 74 -4.91 11.35 -6.01
CA THR A 74 -6.34 11.56 -5.74
C THR A 74 -6.68 11.39 -4.25
N ARG A 75 -7.66 12.14 -3.80
CA ARG A 75 -8.12 12.12 -2.42
C ARG A 75 -8.55 10.72 -1.98
N ARG A 76 -9.33 10.00 -2.79
CA ARG A 76 -9.82 8.65 -2.48
C ARG A 76 -8.72 7.60 -2.29
N THR A 77 -7.64 7.66 -3.07
CA THR A 77 -6.51 6.72 -2.90
C THR A 77 -5.69 7.03 -1.65
N ARG A 78 -5.44 8.32 -1.40
CA ARG A 78 -4.76 8.77 -0.17
C ARG A 78 -5.56 8.44 1.09
N GLU A 79 -6.88 8.70 1.07
CA GLU A 79 -7.76 8.35 2.19
C GLU A 79 -7.86 6.84 2.44
N THR A 80 -7.75 6.01 1.39
CA THR A 80 -7.70 4.54 1.54
C THR A 80 -6.40 4.08 2.20
N ALA A 81 -5.28 4.69 1.84
CA ALA A 81 -3.96 4.35 2.39
C ALA A 81 -3.75 4.87 3.83
N ARG A 82 -4.37 6.00 4.18
CA ARG A 82 -4.08 6.79 5.38
C ARG A 82 -4.17 6.02 6.70
N PRO A 83 -5.24 5.23 7.00
CA PRO A 83 -5.33 4.54 8.29
C PRO A 83 -4.16 3.58 8.53
N LEU A 84 -3.73 2.87 7.50
CA LEU A 84 -2.57 1.97 7.59
C LEU A 84 -1.25 2.75 7.70
N ALA A 85 -1.10 3.82 6.94
CA ALA A 85 0.08 4.67 6.99
C ALA A 85 0.28 5.25 8.40
N ASP A 86 -0.78 5.80 9.00
CA ASP A 86 -0.76 6.35 10.36
C ASP A 86 -0.42 5.25 11.39
N ALA A 87 -1.03 4.06 11.29
CA ALA A 87 -0.75 2.94 12.19
C ALA A 87 0.69 2.41 12.10
N LYS A 88 1.31 2.50 10.91
CA LYS A 88 2.68 2.05 10.66
C LYS A 88 3.74 3.15 10.85
N GLY A 89 3.35 4.41 11.02
CA GLY A 89 4.26 5.55 11.04
C GLY A 89 4.97 5.76 9.68
N LEU A 90 4.31 5.39 8.57
CA LEU A 90 4.84 5.52 7.21
C LEU A 90 4.20 6.71 6.49
N GLU A 91 4.99 7.38 5.65
CA GLU A 91 4.45 8.36 4.70
C GLU A 91 3.80 7.66 3.50
N VAL A 92 2.68 8.22 3.03
CA VAL A 92 2.08 7.84 1.75
C VAL A 92 2.85 8.55 0.64
N ARG A 93 3.59 7.78 -0.15
CA ARG A 93 4.37 8.27 -1.31
C ARG A 93 3.47 8.35 -2.52
N GLU A 94 3.59 9.45 -3.26
CA GLU A 94 2.81 9.61 -4.49
C GLU A 94 3.50 8.96 -5.68
N TYR A 95 2.69 8.37 -6.58
CA TYR A 95 3.12 7.93 -7.90
C TYR A 95 2.15 8.43 -8.98
N ASP A 96 2.66 8.63 -10.18
CA ASP A 96 1.85 9.04 -11.32
C ASP A 96 1.06 7.84 -11.89
N GLY A 97 -0.26 7.84 -11.67
CA GLY A 97 -1.16 6.82 -12.20
C GLY A 97 -1.34 6.85 -13.72
N SER A 98 -0.85 7.89 -14.42
CA SER A 98 -0.85 8.01 -15.89
C SER A 98 0.45 7.53 -16.53
N ALA A 99 1.50 7.34 -15.74
CA ALA A 99 2.78 6.80 -16.23
C ALA A 99 2.63 5.35 -16.73
N PRO A 100 3.47 4.91 -17.68
CA PRO A 100 3.48 3.53 -18.12
C PRO A 100 3.64 2.56 -16.95
N PRO A 101 2.80 1.50 -16.83
CA PRO A 101 2.88 0.54 -15.73
C PRO A 101 4.26 -0.10 -15.55
N THR A 102 4.96 -0.35 -16.66
CA THR A 102 6.32 -0.90 -16.66
C THR A 102 7.33 0.02 -16.00
N GLU A 103 7.25 1.32 -16.22
CA GLU A 103 8.12 2.33 -15.58
C GLU A 103 7.82 2.40 -14.07
N THR A 104 6.55 2.54 -13.72
CA THR A 104 6.10 2.59 -12.32
C THR A 104 6.56 1.37 -11.53
N VAL A 105 6.32 0.16 -12.07
CA VAL A 105 6.70 -1.10 -11.43
C VAL A 105 8.21 -1.24 -11.30
N THR A 106 8.97 -0.91 -12.36
CA THR A 106 10.42 -1.00 -12.35
C THR A 106 11.02 -0.12 -11.26
N VAL A 107 10.58 1.15 -11.19
CA VAL A 107 11.07 2.10 -10.17
C VAL A 107 10.73 1.62 -8.76
N MET A 108 9.50 1.16 -8.53
CA MET A 108 9.10 0.64 -7.22
C MET A 108 9.87 -0.63 -6.85
N HIS A 109 10.03 -1.57 -7.79
CA HIS A 109 10.74 -2.82 -7.55
C HIS A 109 12.21 -2.57 -7.18
N LEU A 110 12.92 -1.75 -7.96
CA LEU A 110 14.32 -1.43 -7.69
C LEU A 110 14.55 -0.77 -6.32
N ARG A 111 13.57 0.01 -5.84
CA ARG A 111 13.65 0.68 -4.53
C ARG A 111 13.35 -0.25 -3.35
N HIS A 112 12.67 -1.37 -3.59
CA HIS A 112 12.10 -2.21 -2.53
C HIS A 112 12.41 -3.69 -2.68
N VAL A 113 13.56 -4.04 -3.28
CA VAL A 113 14.00 -5.43 -3.39
C VAL A 113 14.03 -6.10 -2.01
N GLY A 114 13.38 -7.26 -1.87
CA GLY A 114 13.29 -8.02 -0.62
C GLY A 114 12.39 -7.39 0.45
N GLN A 115 11.55 -6.43 0.08
CA GLN A 115 10.65 -5.70 0.98
C GLN A 115 9.18 -5.88 0.59
N GLN A 116 8.28 -5.43 1.47
CA GLN A 116 6.84 -5.46 1.22
C GLN A 116 6.29 -4.05 1.05
N VAL A 117 5.48 -3.85 0.02
CA VAL A 117 4.98 -2.53 -0.40
C VAL A 117 3.48 -2.58 -0.62
N LEU A 118 2.73 -1.60 -0.10
CA LEU A 118 1.34 -1.37 -0.47
C LEU A 118 1.26 -0.34 -1.61
N VAL A 119 0.45 -0.63 -2.62
CA VAL A 119 0.14 0.28 -3.72
C VAL A 119 -1.38 0.44 -3.83
N VAL A 120 -1.87 1.67 -3.67
CA VAL A 120 -3.29 2.01 -3.81
C VAL A 120 -3.52 2.72 -5.14
N GLY A 121 -4.34 2.12 -5.99
CA GLY A 121 -4.65 2.63 -7.33
C GLY A 121 -6.16 2.68 -7.65
N HIS A 122 -6.49 2.51 -8.91
CA HIS A 122 -7.84 2.61 -9.47
C HIS A 122 -8.24 1.32 -10.19
N SER A 123 -9.52 1.17 -10.54
CA SER A 123 -10.06 0.03 -11.30
C SER A 123 -9.31 -0.26 -12.60
N ASN A 124 -8.80 0.79 -13.26
CA ASN A 124 -8.01 0.68 -14.48
C ASN A 124 -6.50 0.46 -14.24
N THR A 125 -5.91 1.11 -13.23
CA THR A 125 -4.45 1.04 -13.00
C THR A 125 -4.02 -0.21 -12.25
N VAL A 126 -4.83 -0.69 -11.29
CA VAL A 126 -4.51 -1.88 -10.50
C VAL A 126 -4.30 -3.13 -11.37
N PRO A 127 -5.20 -3.50 -12.29
CA PRO A 127 -4.97 -4.67 -13.15
C PRO A 127 -3.71 -4.54 -14.00
N MET A 128 -3.39 -3.33 -14.49
CA MET A 128 -2.19 -3.10 -15.29
C MET A 128 -0.90 -3.25 -14.47
N LEU A 129 -0.86 -2.68 -13.26
CA LEU A 129 0.29 -2.82 -12.37
C LEU A 129 0.51 -4.28 -11.97
N VAL A 130 -0.57 -4.97 -11.56
CA VAL A 130 -0.50 -6.39 -11.16
C VAL A 130 -0.07 -7.27 -12.33
N SER A 131 -0.63 -7.08 -13.52
CA SER A 131 -0.25 -7.82 -14.73
C SER A 131 1.21 -7.62 -15.09
N THR A 132 1.73 -6.40 -14.93
CA THR A 132 3.15 -6.08 -15.15
C THR A 132 4.04 -6.76 -14.11
N LEU A 133 3.64 -6.74 -12.82
CA LEU A 133 4.40 -7.36 -11.72
C LEU A 133 4.50 -8.87 -11.85
N CYS A 134 3.41 -9.55 -12.23
CA CYS A 134 3.39 -11.02 -12.33
C CYS A 134 3.70 -11.56 -13.72
N ALA A 135 3.86 -10.70 -14.74
CA ALA A 135 3.90 -11.11 -16.14
C ALA A 135 2.74 -12.06 -16.52
N CYS A 136 1.55 -11.83 -15.96
CA CYS A 136 0.39 -12.69 -16.13
C CYS A 136 -0.89 -11.88 -16.44
N PRO A 137 -1.91 -12.48 -17.10
CA PRO A 137 -3.15 -11.77 -17.41
C PRO A 137 -3.96 -11.50 -16.12
N VAL A 138 -4.42 -10.26 -15.95
CA VAL A 138 -5.30 -9.85 -14.85
C VAL A 138 -6.58 -9.26 -15.45
N ARG A 139 -7.74 -9.72 -14.96
CA ARG A 139 -9.03 -9.22 -15.45
C ARG A 139 -9.25 -7.77 -15.00
N PRO A 140 -9.90 -6.95 -15.82
CA PRO A 140 -10.36 -5.63 -15.40
C PRO A 140 -11.23 -5.71 -14.13
N ILE A 141 -11.12 -4.70 -13.28
CA ILE A 141 -11.96 -4.56 -12.08
C ILE A 141 -13.19 -3.74 -12.48
N ASP A 142 -14.38 -4.31 -12.27
CA ASP A 142 -15.64 -3.58 -12.46
C ASP A 142 -15.72 -2.40 -11.48
N GLU A 143 -16.34 -1.30 -11.91
CA GLU A 143 -16.46 -0.09 -11.08
C GLU A 143 -17.28 -0.30 -9.79
N SER A 144 -18.12 -1.32 -9.74
CA SER A 144 -18.90 -1.70 -8.54
C SER A 144 -18.11 -2.58 -7.56
N VAL A 145 -16.94 -3.12 -7.97
CA VAL A 145 -16.16 -4.05 -7.15
C VAL A 145 -15.11 -3.32 -6.33
N TYR A 146 -15.17 -3.51 -5.02
CA TYR A 146 -14.22 -2.99 -4.04
C TYR A 146 -13.74 -4.14 -3.13
N GLY A 147 -12.65 -3.91 -2.40
CA GLY A 147 -12.17 -4.85 -1.38
C GLY A 147 -11.27 -5.97 -1.91
N GLU A 148 -10.89 -5.94 -3.18
CA GLU A 148 -9.93 -6.91 -3.72
C GLU A 148 -8.49 -6.52 -3.35
N VAL A 149 -7.73 -7.51 -2.84
CA VAL A 149 -6.29 -7.40 -2.56
C VAL A 149 -5.55 -8.34 -3.49
N TYR A 150 -4.69 -7.79 -4.30
CA TYR A 150 -3.75 -8.53 -5.15
C TYR A 150 -2.39 -8.56 -4.47
N GLU A 151 -1.87 -9.74 -4.16
CA GLU A 151 -0.52 -9.91 -3.64
C GLU A 151 0.34 -10.54 -4.73
N VAL A 152 1.35 -9.81 -5.19
CA VAL A 152 2.37 -10.33 -6.11
C VAL A 152 3.67 -10.50 -5.36
N ARG A 153 4.11 -11.74 -5.26
CA ARG A 153 5.37 -12.15 -4.62
C ARG A 153 6.41 -12.46 -5.68
N ILE A 154 7.47 -11.66 -5.72
CA ILE A 154 8.59 -11.80 -6.66
C ILE A 154 9.78 -12.37 -5.90
N ARG A 155 10.19 -13.58 -6.26
CA ARG A 155 11.34 -14.26 -5.66
C ARG A 155 12.65 -13.67 -6.15
N ALA A 156 13.74 -13.99 -5.45
CA ALA A 156 15.08 -13.52 -5.81
C ALA A 156 15.54 -14.02 -7.21
N ASP A 157 14.99 -15.14 -7.70
CA ASP A 157 15.25 -15.68 -9.04
C ASP A 157 14.37 -15.02 -10.13
N GLY A 158 13.48 -14.09 -9.75
CA GLY A 158 12.58 -13.40 -10.65
C GLY A 158 11.22 -14.10 -10.88
N ASP A 159 11.01 -15.31 -10.32
CA ASP A 159 9.71 -15.98 -10.40
C ASP A 159 8.66 -15.16 -9.64
N ALA A 160 7.55 -14.85 -10.30
CA ALA A 160 6.48 -14.04 -9.73
C ALA A 160 5.20 -14.85 -9.57
N ARG A 161 4.58 -14.76 -8.37
CA ARG A 161 3.33 -15.45 -8.04
C ARG A 161 2.28 -14.46 -7.61
N LEU A 162 1.12 -14.55 -8.25
CA LEU A 162 -0.07 -13.77 -7.91
C LEU A 162 -1.00 -14.59 -7.02
N SER A 163 -1.45 -13.98 -5.92
CA SER A 163 -2.60 -14.42 -5.15
C SER A 163 -3.60 -13.27 -5.00
N LYS A 164 -4.87 -13.62 -4.82
CA LYS A 164 -5.96 -12.65 -4.66
C LYS A 164 -6.81 -13.05 -3.45
N ARG A 165 -7.21 -12.07 -2.65
CA ARG A 165 -8.16 -12.19 -1.54
C ARG A 165 -9.04 -10.95 -1.44
N GLU A 166 -10.04 -10.98 -0.56
CA GLU A 166 -10.96 -9.86 -0.30
C GLU A 166 -10.87 -9.40 1.17
N PHE A 167 -11.31 -8.16 1.45
CA PHE A 167 -11.38 -7.57 2.79
C PHE A 167 -12.60 -6.67 2.98
#